data_399497dbc91017fde7c5a6b5252e9cc2
#
_entry.id   399497dbc91017fde7c5a6b5252e9cc2
#
_cell.length_a   1.000
_cell.length_b   1.000
_cell.length_c   1.000
_cell.angle_alpha   90.00
_cell.angle_beta   90.00
_cell.angle_gamma   90.00
#
_symmetry.space_group_name_H-M   'P 1'
#
loop_
_entity.id
_entity.type
_entity.pdbx_description
1 polymer ?
#
loop_
_entity_poly.entity_id
_entity_poly.type
_entity_poly.pdbx_seq_one_letter_code
_entity_poly.pdbx_strand_id
1 'polypeptide(L)'
;MDLKPDFERIRKTARFEEPDRVPLAEILIDHSIQSQFLGRPVTPDDLESQVEFWSQAGYDFIPLTVGMMQPGKVTKESKISKVIREVMLADSADADKEEAWNLELTSFIKTREDFEKFPWEVAAELDFENFYRVKDLLPENMQVIAISGKIFTLTWMLMGFNHFAMSLIMDEQLVADVFKKVAEIQFQGLEEIFEMPHIAAVWVVDDLAFGNGPMISPQAFRDHVFPWYQEMSRRCHEKDRLFLMHSDGDLKELMEDIINSGVDVIQPIDPTCLDIVEFKQMYGDRICIVGNVANELLRSGTPAEVESRVKELLDKVAPGGGYCLGSGNSVPDWAKFENYMAMRNATLKYGTYPIQID
;
A
#
# COMPACT_ATOMS: atom_id res chain seq x y z
N MET A 1 14.95 -6.15 -24.94
CA MET A 1 14.36 -6.97 -23.88
C MET A 1 12.84 -6.91 -24.09
N ASP A 2 12.16 -8.04 -24.14
CA ASP A 2 10.70 -8.06 -24.23
C ASP A 2 10.14 -7.67 -22.85
N LEU A 3 9.45 -6.52 -22.76
CA LEU A 3 8.90 -5.98 -21.52
C LEU A 3 7.45 -6.45 -21.27
N LYS A 4 7.04 -7.55 -21.90
CA LYS A 4 5.70 -8.08 -21.66
C LYS A 4 5.48 -8.34 -20.17
N PRO A 5 4.37 -7.84 -19.60
CA PRO A 5 4.02 -8.15 -18.24
C PRO A 5 3.88 -9.67 -18.02
N ASP A 6 4.28 -10.11 -16.84
CA ASP A 6 4.10 -11.50 -16.40
C ASP A 6 4.06 -11.55 -14.87
N PHE A 7 2.85 -11.59 -14.31
CA PHE A 7 2.66 -11.61 -12.86
C PHE A 7 3.29 -12.83 -12.18
N GLU A 8 3.60 -13.89 -12.92
CA GLU A 8 4.28 -15.06 -12.37
C GLU A 8 5.70 -14.70 -11.83
N ARG A 9 6.32 -13.60 -12.32
CA ARG A 9 7.57 -13.08 -11.72
C ARG A 9 7.37 -12.68 -10.27
N ILE A 10 6.27 -11.96 -9.96
CA ILE A 10 5.93 -11.58 -8.58
C ILE A 10 5.65 -12.83 -7.72
N ARG A 11 4.89 -13.82 -8.24
CA ARG A 11 4.60 -15.06 -7.53
C ARG A 11 5.85 -15.87 -7.22
N LYS A 12 6.77 -16.03 -8.18
CA LYS A 12 8.05 -16.70 -7.97
C LYS A 12 8.89 -15.97 -6.92
N THR A 13 8.99 -14.66 -7.05
CA THR A 13 9.74 -13.83 -6.12
C THR A 13 9.18 -13.97 -4.69
N ALA A 14 7.84 -13.95 -4.52
CA ALA A 14 7.19 -14.16 -3.22
C ALA A 14 7.42 -15.57 -2.64
N ARG A 15 7.78 -16.55 -3.49
CA ARG A 15 8.17 -17.91 -3.09
C ARG A 15 9.69 -18.11 -2.93
N PHE A 16 10.45 -17.03 -2.94
CA PHE A 16 11.92 -17.03 -2.86
C PHE A 16 12.59 -17.75 -4.03
N GLU A 17 11.96 -17.73 -5.19
CA GLU A 17 12.51 -18.25 -6.44
C GLU A 17 13.03 -17.07 -7.28
N GLU A 18 14.09 -17.30 -8.06
CA GLU A 18 14.59 -16.34 -9.04
C GLU A 18 13.77 -16.43 -10.34
N PRO A 19 12.99 -15.39 -10.72
CA PRO A 19 12.36 -15.33 -12.04
C PRO A 19 13.41 -15.01 -13.14
N ASP A 20 12.97 -14.69 -14.36
CA ASP A 20 13.86 -14.26 -15.44
C ASP A 20 14.55 -12.91 -15.13
N ARG A 21 13.91 -12.05 -14.36
CA ARG A 21 14.44 -10.75 -13.89
C ARG A 21 13.84 -10.34 -12.55
N VAL A 22 14.54 -9.46 -11.85
CA VAL A 22 13.99 -8.78 -10.65
C VAL A 22 12.76 -7.97 -11.07
N PRO A 23 11.59 -8.20 -10.44
CA PRO A 23 10.40 -7.41 -10.74
C PRO A 23 10.55 -5.97 -10.25
N LEU A 24 9.96 -5.03 -11.01
CA LEU A 24 9.66 -3.69 -10.52
C LEU A 24 8.37 -3.73 -9.71
N ALA A 25 8.34 -3.09 -8.55
CA ALA A 25 7.14 -2.99 -7.74
C ALA A 25 7.03 -1.61 -7.09
N GLU A 26 5.89 -0.94 -7.34
CA GLU A 26 5.51 0.33 -6.74
C GLU A 26 4.04 0.29 -6.33
N ILE A 27 3.74 0.90 -5.20
CA ILE A 27 2.36 1.02 -4.73
C ILE A 27 1.63 2.15 -5.44
N LEU A 28 2.36 3.23 -5.75
CA LEU A 28 1.86 4.41 -6.42
C LEU A 28 2.99 5.09 -7.20
N ILE A 29 2.68 5.53 -8.41
CA ILE A 29 3.50 6.44 -9.20
C ILE A 29 2.62 7.62 -9.60
N ASP A 30 3.03 8.84 -9.25
CA ASP A 30 2.24 10.02 -9.52
C ASP A 30 1.94 10.21 -11.02
N HIS A 31 0.76 10.73 -11.32
CA HIS A 31 0.31 10.91 -12.71
C HIS A 31 1.16 11.90 -13.51
N SER A 32 1.90 12.80 -12.85
CA SER A 32 2.87 13.68 -13.53
C SER A 32 4.05 12.90 -14.10
N ILE A 33 4.53 11.87 -13.39
CA ILE A 33 5.57 10.95 -13.88
C ILE A 33 5.02 10.09 -15.02
N GLN A 34 3.81 9.55 -14.87
CA GLN A 34 3.13 8.77 -15.92
C GLN A 34 2.93 9.61 -17.19
N SER A 35 2.53 10.88 -17.03
CA SER A 35 2.32 11.82 -18.14
C SER A 35 3.63 12.11 -18.90
N GLN A 36 4.73 12.33 -18.18
CA GLN A 36 6.04 12.52 -18.79
C GLN A 36 6.53 11.28 -19.54
N PHE A 37 6.25 10.09 -18.98
CA PHE A 37 6.62 8.82 -19.62
C PHE A 37 5.87 8.60 -20.93
N LEU A 38 4.56 8.81 -20.96
CA LEU A 38 3.72 8.63 -22.15
C LEU A 38 3.77 9.83 -23.12
N GLY A 39 4.34 10.96 -22.72
CA GLY A 39 4.39 12.17 -23.53
C GLY A 39 3.01 12.84 -23.72
N ARG A 40 2.04 12.54 -22.87
CA ARG A 40 0.67 13.09 -22.89
C ARG A 40 0.08 13.09 -21.47
N PRO A 41 -0.91 13.97 -21.18
CA PRO A 41 -1.51 13.99 -19.85
C PRO A 41 -2.14 12.63 -19.46
N VAL A 42 -1.92 12.22 -18.22
CA VAL A 42 -2.59 11.10 -17.54
C VAL A 42 -3.30 11.66 -16.32
N THR A 43 -4.55 11.28 -16.12
CA THR A 43 -5.36 11.73 -14.97
C THR A 43 -5.83 10.55 -14.13
N PRO A 44 -6.28 10.77 -12.89
CA PRO A 44 -6.84 9.70 -12.04
C PRO A 44 -7.99 8.92 -12.69
N ASP A 45 -8.76 9.54 -13.57
CA ASP A 45 -9.91 8.90 -14.23
C ASP A 45 -9.56 8.23 -15.57
N ASP A 46 -8.31 8.41 -16.06
CA ASP A 46 -7.82 7.83 -17.32
C ASP A 46 -7.20 6.46 -17.10
N LEU A 47 -8.04 5.47 -16.81
CA LEU A 47 -7.61 4.09 -16.54
C LEU A 47 -6.83 3.47 -17.71
N GLU A 48 -7.20 3.77 -18.95
CA GLU A 48 -6.54 3.25 -20.15
C GLU A 48 -5.07 3.69 -20.24
N SER A 49 -4.82 5.00 -20.02
CA SER A 49 -3.46 5.53 -20.00
C SER A 49 -2.65 5.01 -18.80
N GLN A 50 -3.28 4.78 -17.66
CA GLN A 50 -2.63 4.17 -16.51
C GLN A 50 -2.19 2.74 -16.83
N VAL A 51 -3.06 1.89 -17.39
CA VAL A 51 -2.69 0.52 -17.80
C VAL A 51 -1.57 0.56 -18.83
N GLU A 52 -1.65 1.45 -19.82
CA GLU A 52 -0.59 1.64 -20.82
C GLU A 52 0.75 1.98 -20.16
N PHE A 53 0.76 2.96 -19.23
CA PHE A 53 1.95 3.33 -18.50
C PHE A 53 2.56 2.15 -17.72
N TRP A 54 1.77 1.49 -16.85
CA TRP A 54 2.26 0.41 -16.00
C TRP A 54 2.86 -0.73 -16.84
N SER A 55 2.20 -1.09 -17.95
CA SER A 55 2.69 -2.11 -18.87
C SER A 55 3.98 -1.68 -19.59
N GLN A 56 4.00 -0.50 -20.21
CA GLN A 56 5.18 -0.03 -20.97
C GLN A 56 6.36 0.31 -20.06
N ALA A 57 6.09 0.72 -18.83
CA ALA A 57 7.14 0.95 -17.84
C ALA A 57 7.76 -0.37 -17.32
N GLY A 58 7.20 -1.54 -17.68
CA GLY A 58 7.77 -2.85 -17.38
C GLY A 58 7.33 -3.44 -16.05
N TYR A 59 6.22 -2.97 -15.50
CA TYR A 59 5.58 -3.58 -14.34
C TYR A 59 4.73 -4.78 -14.76
N ASP A 60 4.62 -5.75 -13.87
CA ASP A 60 3.88 -6.98 -14.08
C ASP A 60 2.43 -6.91 -13.55
N PHE A 61 2.09 -5.77 -12.94
CA PHE A 61 0.77 -5.48 -12.37
C PHE A 61 0.43 -4.00 -12.44
N ILE A 62 -0.85 -3.69 -12.23
CA ILE A 62 -1.35 -2.34 -11.94
C ILE A 62 -1.99 -2.34 -10.55
N PRO A 63 -1.65 -1.39 -9.65
CA PRO A 63 -2.34 -1.22 -8.38
C PRO A 63 -3.65 -0.45 -8.59
N LEU A 64 -4.75 -0.95 -8.05
CA LEU A 64 -6.03 -0.24 -7.98
C LEU A 64 -6.53 -0.20 -6.55
N THR A 65 -7.08 0.94 -6.14
CA THR A 65 -7.52 1.14 -4.75
C THR A 65 -9.03 1.04 -4.62
N VAL A 66 -9.47 0.28 -3.62
CA VAL A 66 -10.85 0.27 -3.12
C VAL A 66 -10.85 0.14 -1.61
N GLY A 67 -11.75 0.83 -0.95
CA GLY A 67 -11.88 0.76 0.50
C GLY A 67 -12.74 1.86 1.09
N MET A 68 -13.05 1.70 2.35
CA MET A 68 -13.76 2.68 3.14
C MET A 68 -12.98 4.00 3.16
N MET A 69 -13.67 5.13 2.94
CA MET A 69 -13.09 6.47 2.98
C MET A 69 -11.81 6.63 2.14
N GLN A 70 -11.82 6.09 0.93
CA GLN A 70 -10.69 6.08 0.03
C GLN A 70 -10.12 7.48 -0.20
N PRO A 71 -8.80 7.70 -0.05
CA PRO A 71 -8.15 8.97 -0.37
C PRO A 71 -8.51 9.45 -1.79
N GLY A 72 -8.74 10.76 -1.96
CA GLY A 72 -9.18 11.34 -3.23
C GLY A 72 -10.68 11.19 -3.53
N LYS A 73 -11.38 10.24 -2.93
CA LYS A 73 -12.84 10.08 -3.03
C LYS A 73 -13.57 10.78 -1.87
N VAL A 74 -12.92 10.96 -0.72
CA VAL A 74 -13.46 11.74 0.40
C VAL A 74 -13.08 13.20 0.22
N THR A 75 -13.92 13.92 -0.50
CA THR A 75 -13.80 15.37 -0.70
C THR A 75 -14.93 16.09 0.02
N LYS A 76 -14.85 17.41 0.18
CA LYS A 76 -15.90 18.22 0.79
C LYS A 76 -17.28 17.99 0.13
N GLU A 77 -17.30 17.64 -1.14
CA GLU A 77 -18.50 17.40 -1.95
C GLU A 77 -18.95 15.94 -1.99
N SER A 78 -18.17 15.02 -1.48
CA SER A 78 -18.54 13.59 -1.48
C SER A 78 -19.76 13.30 -0.61
N LYS A 79 -20.49 12.22 -0.93
CA LYS A 79 -21.68 11.79 -0.18
C LYS A 79 -21.35 11.56 1.30
N ILE A 80 -20.27 10.85 1.58
CA ILE A 80 -19.85 10.54 2.96
C ILE A 80 -19.55 11.84 3.74
N SER A 81 -18.87 12.81 3.13
CA SER A 81 -18.57 14.08 3.78
C SER A 81 -19.82 14.89 4.09
N LYS A 82 -20.80 14.90 3.16
CA LYS A 82 -22.10 15.57 3.40
C LYS A 82 -22.85 14.93 4.56
N VAL A 83 -22.93 13.61 4.60
CA VAL A 83 -23.62 12.89 5.67
C VAL A 83 -22.89 13.04 7.02
N ILE A 84 -21.55 12.95 7.04
CA ILE A 84 -20.78 13.22 8.26
C ILE A 84 -21.03 14.64 8.78
N ARG A 85 -21.11 15.64 7.90
CA ARG A 85 -21.43 17.01 8.29
C ARG A 85 -22.80 17.12 8.92
N GLU A 86 -23.80 16.50 8.33
CA GLU A 86 -25.17 16.52 8.83
C GLU A 86 -25.33 15.79 10.17
N VAL A 87 -24.67 14.65 10.33
CA VAL A 87 -24.88 13.74 11.46
C VAL A 87 -23.93 14.04 12.62
N MET A 88 -22.63 14.28 12.31
CA MET A 88 -21.56 14.36 13.31
C MET A 88 -21.12 15.79 13.62
N LEU A 89 -21.30 16.74 12.69
CA LEU A 89 -20.81 18.11 12.80
C LEU A 89 -21.93 19.15 12.79
N ALA A 90 -23.20 18.76 12.82
CA ALA A 90 -24.34 19.65 12.71
C ALA A 90 -24.32 20.82 13.71
N ASP A 91 -23.83 20.58 14.93
CA ASP A 91 -23.73 21.57 16.00
C ASP A 91 -22.32 22.18 16.15
N SER A 92 -21.40 21.87 15.24
CA SER A 92 -20.00 22.35 15.31
C SER A 92 -19.83 23.66 14.53
N ALA A 93 -19.31 24.69 15.21
CA ALA A 93 -18.88 25.94 14.56
C ALA A 93 -17.72 25.74 13.55
N ASP A 94 -17.13 24.55 13.52
CA ASP A 94 -15.99 24.19 12.70
C ASP A 94 -16.38 23.38 11.46
N ALA A 95 -17.67 23.05 11.27
CA ALA A 95 -18.18 22.20 10.19
C ALA A 95 -17.80 22.68 8.77
N ASP A 96 -17.57 23.98 8.60
CA ASP A 96 -17.18 24.60 7.32
C ASP A 96 -15.69 24.89 7.18
N LYS A 97 -14.88 24.65 8.22
CA LYS A 97 -13.44 24.85 8.16
C LYS A 97 -12.77 23.73 7.35
N GLU A 98 -11.73 24.07 6.61
CA GLU A 98 -10.93 23.11 5.81
C GLU A 98 -10.30 22.04 6.71
N GLU A 99 -9.91 22.43 7.94
CA GLU A 99 -9.36 21.52 8.96
C GLU A 99 -10.35 20.42 9.40
N ALA A 100 -11.68 20.67 9.34
CA ALA A 100 -12.69 19.65 9.66
C ALA A 100 -12.72 18.49 8.64
N TRP A 101 -12.06 18.64 7.51
CA TRP A 101 -11.97 17.63 6.44
C TRP A 101 -10.61 16.93 6.39
N ASN A 102 -9.68 17.35 7.22
CA ASN A 102 -8.45 16.62 7.44
C ASN A 102 -8.73 15.45 8.40
N LEU A 103 -8.87 14.25 7.84
CA LEU A 103 -9.18 13.04 8.61
C LEU A 103 -8.16 12.74 9.72
N GLU A 104 -6.92 13.18 9.56
CA GLU A 104 -5.88 13.01 10.58
C GLU A 104 -6.07 13.92 11.78
N LEU A 105 -6.70 15.09 11.60
CA LEU A 105 -6.93 16.08 12.66
C LEU A 105 -8.33 15.99 13.28
N THR A 106 -9.30 15.39 12.59
CA THR A 106 -10.69 15.36 13.01
C THR A 106 -11.01 14.05 13.71
N SER A 107 -11.54 14.12 14.92
CA SER A 107 -12.07 12.96 15.65
C SER A 107 -13.58 12.90 15.47
N PHE A 108 -14.07 11.91 14.73
CA PHE A 108 -15.52 11.70 14.53
C PHE A 108 -16.13 10.83 15.63
N ILE A 109 -15.37 9.88 16.18
CA ILE A 109 -15.85 8.91 17.16
C ILE A 109 -15.06 9.05 18.45
N LYS A 110 -15.65 9.68 19.46
CA LYS A 110 -15.06 9.89 20.80
C LYS A 110 -15.82 9.15 21.89
N THR A 111 -17.09 8.85 21.64
CA THR A 111 -17.99 8.24 22.60
C THR A 111 -18.76 7.10 21.96
N ARG A 112 -19.43 6.29 22.78
CA ARG A 112 -20.36 5.27 22.29
C ARG A 112 -21.51 5.88 21.47
N GLU A 113 -22.01 7.03 21.86
CA GLU A 113 -23.04 7.75 21.12
C GLU A 113 -22.57 8.17 19.73
N ASP A 114 -21.32 8.65 19.60
CA ASP A 114 -20.74 8.99 18.29
C ASP A 114 -20.61 7.75 17.40
N PHE A 115 -20.17 6.62 17.98
CA PHE A 115 -20.08 5.34 17.26
C PHE A 115 -21.43 4.89 16.71
N GLU A 116 -22.50 5.01 17.50
CA GLU A 116 -23.85 4.64 17.10
C GLU A 116 -24.44 5.57 16.03
N LYS A 117 -24.08 6.86 16.08
CA LYS A 117 -24.53 7.87 15.11
C LYS A 117 -23.72 7.90 13.82
N PHE A 118 -22.49 7.33 13.82
CA PHE A 118 -21.64 7.38 12.66
C PHE A 118 -22.31 6.69 11.46
N PRO A 119 -22.27 7.31 10.24
CA PRO A 119 -23.01 6.82 9.08
C PRO A 119 -22.30 5.63 8.40
N TRP A 120 -22.20 4.50 9.11
CA TRP A 120 -21.50 3.29 8.67
C TRP A 120 -22.00 2.76 7.33
N GLU A 121 -23.31 2.84 7.04
CA GLU A 121 -23.87 2.38 5.77
C GLU A 121 -23.32 3.17 4.57
N VAL A 122 -23.18 4.48 4.72
CA VAL A 122 -22.59 5.34 3.68
C VAL A 122 -21.08 5.10 3.57
N ALA A 123 -20.41 4.88 4.70
CA ALA A 123 -18.98 4.56 4.73
C ALA A 123 -18.67 3.19 4.07
N ALA A 124 -19.64 2.29 4.05
CA ALA A 124 -19.57 0.97 3.42
C ALA A 124 -19.88 0.99 1.89
N GLU A 125 -20.23 2.14 1.31
CA GLU A 125 -20.41 2.27 -0.12
C GLU A 125 -19.04 2.27 -0.81
N LEU A 126 -18.62 1.13 -1.35
CA LEU A 126 -17.33 0.93 -2.01
C LEU A 126 -17.50 1.02 -3.53
N ASP A 127 -16.50 1.60 -4.20
CA ASP A 127 -16.51 1.82 -5.65
C ASP A 127 -15.57 0.83 -6.35
N PHE A 128 -16.13 -0.08 -7.12
CA PHE A 128 -15.42 -1.11 -7.88
C PHE A 128 -15.39 -0.84 -9.40
N GLU A 129 -15.83 0.32 -9.88
CA GLU A 129 -15.98 0.59 -11.32
C GLU A 129 -14.66 0.30 -12.08
N ASN A 130 -13.54 0.82 -11.60
CA ASN A 130 -12.24 0.60 -12.24
C ASN A 130 -11.80 -0.87 -12.21
N PHE A 131 -12.19 -1.62 -11.19
CA PHE A 131 -11.89 -3.05 -11.11
C PHE A 131 -12.65 -3.86 -12.16
N TYR A 132 -13.88 -3.48 -12.49
CA TYR A 132 -14.63 -4.12 -13.57
C TYR A 132 -14.13 -3.70 -14.95
N ARG A 133 -13.77 -2.44 -15.13
CA ARG A 133 -13.31 -1.90 -16.43
C ARG A 133 -11.92 -2.40 -16.81
N VAL A 134 -11.00 -2.49 -15.84
CA VAL A 134 -9.60 -2.79 -16.09
C VAL A 134 -9.38 -4.14 -16.77
N LYS A 135 -10.23 -5.14 -16.51
CA LYS A 135 -10.10 -6.50 -17.05
C LYS A 135 -10.02 -6.54 -18.57
N ASP A 136 -10.72 -5.62 -19.25
CA ASP A 136 -10.79 -5.55 -20.70
C ASP A 136 -9.61 -4.72 -21.30
N LEU A 137 -8.82 -4.09 -20.46
CA LEU A 137 -7.67 -3.25 -20.81
C LEU A 137 -6.32 -3.93 -20.53
N LEU A 138 -6.29 -4.92 -19.63
CA LEU A 138 -5.05 -5.57 -19.22
C LEU A 138 -4.37 -6.29 -20.38
N PRO A 139 -3.06 -6.07 -20.61
CA PRO A 139 -2.26 -6.94 -21.43
C PRO A 139 -2.27 -8.39 -20.93
N GLU A 140 -1.95 -9.31 -21.81
CA GLU A 140 -1.79 -10.74 -21.46
C GLU A 140 -0.80 -10.90 -20.29
N ASN A 141 -1.15 -11.74 -19.30
CA ASN A 141 -0.39 -12.04 -18.08
C ASN A 141 -0.17 -10.85 -17.11
N MET A 142 -0.66 -9.67 -17.40
CA MET A 142 -0.72 -8.57 -16.43
C MET A 142 -1.90 -8.78 -15.48
N GLN A 143 -1.71 -8.51 -14.19
CA GLN A 143 -2.75 -8.67 -13.18
C GLN A 143 -2.98 -7.36 -12.41
N VAL A 144 -4.02 -7.32 -11.62
CA VAL A 144 -4.29 -6.24 -10.68
C VAL A 144 -3.82 -6.66 -9.29
N ILE A 145 -3.18 -5.74 -8.57
CA ILE A 145 -3.05 -5.80 -7.12
C ILE A 145 -4.07 -4.82 -6.52
N ALA A 146 -4.99 -5.35 -5.74
CA ALA A 146 -6.01 -4.54 -5.08
C ALA A 146 -5.45 -3.92 -3.81
N ILE A 147 -5.35 -2.59 -3.77
CA ILE A 147 -5.05 -1.85 -2.54
C ILE A 147 -6.34 -1.75 -1.73
N SER A 148 -6.40 -2.48 -0.62
CA SER A 148 -7.59 -2.58 0.24
C SER A 148 -7.20 -3.06 1.65
N GLY A 149 -8.14 -3.09 2.58
CA GLY A 149 -7.94 -3.72 3.88
C GLY A 149 -7.31 -2.84 4.96
N LYS A 150 -7.20 -1.54 4.76
CA LYS A 150 -6.71 -0.58 5.77
C LYS A 150 -7.61 -0.62 7.01
N ILE A 151 -7.11 -1.11 8.14
CA ILE A 151 -7.87 -1.27 9.38
C ILE A 151 -7.34 -0.35 10.49
N PHE A 152 -6.04 -0.42 10.80
CA PHE A 152 -5.44 0.34 11.89
C PHE A 152 -5.53 1.85 11.63
N THR A 153 -5.04 2.29 10.48
CA THR A 153 -5.05 3.72 10.11
C THR A 153 -6.47 4.27 10.08
N LEU A 154 -7.44 3.56 9.48
CA LEU A 154 -8.83 4.04 9.46
C LEU A 154 -9.43 4.14 10.85
N THR A 155 -9.14 3.19 11.74
CA THR A 155 -9.65 3.23 13.12
C THR A 155 -9.16 4.45 13.86
N TRP A 156 -7.83 4.72 13.87
CA TRP A 156 -7.35 5.89 14.57
C TRP A 156 -7.70 7.21 13.84
N MET A 157 -7.84 7.22 12.51
CA MET A 157 -8.35 8.39 11.79
C MET A 157 -9.79 8.74 12.19
N LEU A 158 -10.67 7.74 12.35
CA LEU A 158 -12.05 7.98 12.79
C LEU A 158 -12.11 8.50 14.23
N MET A 159 -11.22 8.05 15.11
CA MET A 159 -11.21 8.42 16.51
C MET A 159 -10.33 9.65 16.81
N GLY A 160 -9.43 10.03 15.88
CA GLY A 160 -8.32 10.95 16.12
C GLY A 160 -7.22 10.30 16.96
N PHE A 161 -5.96 10.36 16.50
CA PHE A 161 -4.86 9.57 17.06
C PHE A 161 -4.70 9.70 18.59
N ASN A 162 -4.75 10.92 19.12
CA ASN A 162 -4.60 11.15 20.56
C ASN A 162 -5.74 10.53 21.37
N HIS A 163 -6.98 10.67 20.89
CA HIS A 163 -8.14 10.07 21.54
C HIS A 163 -8.10 8.55 21.45
N PHE A 164 -7.79 8.00 20.28
CA PHE A 164 -7.58 6.57 20.06
C PHE A 164 -6.54 5.99 21.03
N ALA A 165 -5.36 6.61 21.13
CA ALA A 165 -4.29 6.15 22.02
C ALA A 165 -4.69 6.17 23.51
N MET A 166 -5.44 7.18 23.94
CA MET A 166 -6.00 7.21 25.31
C MET A 166 -7.10 6.14 25.49
N SER A 167 -7.95 5.95 24.50
CA SER A 167 -9.08 5.02 24.58
C SER A 167 -8.63 3.56 24.63
N LEU A 168 -7.47 3.21 24.10
CA LEU A 168 -6.87 1.87 24.30
C LEU A 168 -6.72 1.48 25.76
N ILE A 169 -6.68 2.47 26.69
CA ILE A 169 -6.57 2.25 28.13
C ILE A 169 -7.90 2.56 28.85
N MET A 170 -8.60 3.61 28.43
CA MET A 170 -9.77 4.14 29.15
C MET A 170 -11.10 3.57 28.69
N ASP A 171 -11.21 3.17 27.43
CA ASP A 171 -12.43 2.59 26.83
C ASP A 171 -12.05 1.62 25.68
N GLU A 172 -11.32 0.56 26.05
CA GLU A 172 -10.85 -0.48 25.11
C GLU A 172 -12.00 -1.09 24.30
N GLN A 173 -13.19 -1.22 24.92
CA GLN A 173 -14.35 -1.78 24.23
C GLN A 173 -14.82 -0.89 23.07
N LEU A 174 -14.79 0.43 23.20
CA LEU A 174 -15.11 1.33 22.10
C LEU A 174 -14.09 1.16 20.95
N VAL A 175 -12.80 1.08 21.27
CA VAL A 175 -11.75 0.87 20.30
C VAL A 175 -11.95 -0.47 19.55
N ALA A 176 -12.19 -1.55 20.28
CA ALA A 176 -12.46 -2.87 19.71
C ALA A 176 -13.69 -2.87 18.78
N ASP A 177 -14.75 -2.17 19.14
CA ASP A 177 -15.96 -2.09 18.31
C ASP A 177 -15.73 -1.26 17.04
N VAL A 178 -14.93 -0.19 17.10
CA VAL A 178 -14.54 0.58 15.91
C VAL A 178 -13.67 -0.27 14.99
N PHE A 179 -12.64 -0.96 15.50
CA PHE A 179 -11.84 -1.91 14.73
C PHE A 179 -12.70 -2.96 14.03
N LYS A 180 -13.61 -3.57 14.78
CA LYS A 180 -14.50 -4.59 14.24
C LYS A 180 -15.37 -4.03 13.11
N LYS A 181 -15.93 -2.84 13.29
CA LYS A 181 -16.81 -2.24 12.27
C LYS A 181 -16.05 -1.85 11.00
N VAL A 182 -14.86 -1.28 11.15
CA VAL A 182 -13.96 -1.00 10.02
C VAL A 182 -13.59 -2.29 9.31
N ALA A 183 -13.18 -3.32 10.05
CA ALA A 183 -12.84 -4.62 9.48
C ALA A 183 -14.00 -5.26 8.72
N GLU A 184 -15.22 -5.26 9.27
CA GLU A 184 -16.42 -5.78 8.60
C GLU A 184 -16.63 -5.14 7.22
N ILE A 185 -16.46 -3.81 7.12
CA ILE A 185 -16.59 -3.09 5.84
C ILE A 185 -15.46 -3.47 4.87
N GLN A 186 -14.22 -3.55 5.36
CA GLN A 186 -13.09 -3.96 4.51
C GLN A 186 -13.25 -5.39 4.00
N PHE A 187 -13.74 -6.31 4.84
CA PHE A 187 -14.00 -7.69 4.42
C PHE A 187 -15.12 -7.80 3.38
N GLN A 188 -16.15 -6.95 3.44
CA GLN A 188 -17.16 -6.89 2.37
C GLN A 188 -16.51 -6.52 1.03
N GLY A 189 -15.57 -5.55 1.05
CA GLY A 189 -14.81 -5.21 -0.15
C GLY A 189 -13.95 -6.35 -0.68
N LEU A 190 -13.32 -7.12 0.22
CA LEU A 190 -12.50 -8.26 -0.16
C LEU A 190 -13.32 -9.40 -0.79
N GLU A 191 -14.54 -9.68 -0.31
CA GLU A 191 -15.42 -10.70 -0.93
C GLU A 191 -15.70 -10.36 -2.41
N GLU A 192 -15.99 -9.09 -2.73
CA GLU A 192 -16.18 -8.64 -4.11
C GLU A 192 -14.91 -8.79 -4.96
N ILE A 193 -13.75 -8.39 -4.39
CA ILE A 193 -12.44 -8.54 -5.04
C ILE A 193 -12.15 -10.00 -5.37
N PHE A 194 -12.50 -10.93 -4.49
CA PHE A 194 -12.20 -12.35 -4.67
C PHE A 194 -12.99 -13.00 -5.80
N GLU A 195 -14.11 -12.44 -6.22
CA GLU A 195 -14.86 -12.91 -7.38
C GLU A 195 -14.25 -12.47 -8.73
N MET A 196 -13.21 -11.61 -8.71
CA MET A 196 -12.57 -11.05 -9.91
C MET A 196 -11.28 -11.83 -10.26
N PRO A 197 -11.24 -12.65 -11.32
CA PRO A 197 -10.10 -13.53 -11.61
C PRO A 197 -8.81 -12.80 -12.03
N HIS A 198 -8.90 -11.54 -12.47
CA HIS A 198 -7.78 -10.72 -12.86
C HIS A 198 -7.10 -10.02 -11.68
N ILE A 199 -7.56 -10.24 -10.44
CA ILE A 199 -6.91 -9.74 -9.24
C ILE A 199 -6.07 -10.85 -8.63
N ALA A 200 -4.76 -10.66 -8.58
CA ALA A 200 -3.82 -11.69 -8.14
C ALA A 200 -3.31 -11.49 -6.71
N ALA A 201 -3.53 -10.32 -6.13
CA ALA A 201 -3.07 -10.00 -4.78
C ALA A 201 -3.94 -8.91 -4.12
N VAL A 202 -3.88 -8.87 -2.80
CA VAL A 202 -4.37 -7.76 -1.97
C VAL A 202 -3.18 -7.10 -1.30
N TRP A 203 -3.12 -5.77 -1.35
CA TRP A 203 -2.08 -4.95 -0.72
C TRP A 203 -2.72 -4.06 0.36
N VAL A 204 -2.51 -4.43 1.61
CA VAL A 204 -2.93 -3.58 2.74
C VAL A 204 -1.94 -2.44 2.89
N VAL A 205 -2.45 -1.21 2.94
CA VAL A 205 -1.67 0.02 3.17
C VAL A 205 -2.04 0.57 4.52
N ASP A 206 -1.25 0.23 5.54
CA ASP A 206 -1.60 0.50 6.93
C ASP A 206 -0.32 0.74 7.75
N ASP A 207 0.00 2.01 8.01
CA ASP A 207 1.22 2.39 8.70
C ASP A 207 1.15 2.03 10.18
N LEU A 208 2.05 1.14 10.63
CA LEU A 208 2.09 0.62 12.00
C LEU A 208 3.17 1.28 12.86
N ALA A 209 4.13 1.98 12.24
CA ALA A 209 5.29 2.51 12.95
C ALA A 209 5.65 3.94 12.54
N PHE A 210 6.28 4.63 13.47
CA PHE A 210 7.08 5.83 13.20
C PHE A 210 8.53 5.43 12.90
N GLY A 211 9.38 6.38 12.52
CA GLY A 211 10.80 6.12 12.28
C GLY A 211 11.60 5.63 13.50
N ASN A 212 11.01 5.61 14.69
CA ASN A 212 11.61 5.18 15.96
C ASN A 212 10.86 4.04 16.66
N GLY A 213 9.94 3.37 15.96
CA GLY A 213 9.23 2.21 16.48
C GLY A 213 7.70 2.27 16.33
N PRO A 214 6.98 1.26 16.83
CA PRO A 214 5.54 1.11 16.66
C PRO A 214 4.72 2.29 17.16
N MET A 215 3.62 2.61 16.46
CA MET A 215 2.72 3.73 16.81
C MET A 215 1.94 3.50 18.12
N ILE A 216 1.66 2.24 18.44
CA ILE A 216 1.08 1.78 19.72
C ILE A 216 1.88 0.58 20.22
N SER A 217 1.60 0.10 21.43
CA SER A 217 2.33 -1.05 21.96
C SER A 217 2.18 -2.29 21.08
N PRO A 218 3.23 -3.14 20.92
CA PRO A 218 3.12 -4.40 20.20
C PRO A 218 1.98 -5.30 20.71
N GLN A 219 1.68 -5.24 22.02
CA GLN A 219 0.56 -5.98 22.58
C GLN A 219 -0.78 -5.49 22.05
N ALA A 220 -1.00 -4.18 21.96
CA ALA A 220 -2.24 -3.63 21.40
C ALA A 220 -2.41 -3.99 19.91
N PHE A 221 -1.31 -4.07 19.13
CA PHE A 221 -1.38 -4.60 17.76
C PHE A 221 -1.80 -6.08 17.74
N ARG A 222 -1.26 -6.91 18.65
CA ARG A 222 -1.63 -8.34 18.77
C ARG A 222 -3.08 -8.54 19.16
N ASP A 223 -3.61 -7.68 20.00
CA ASP A 223 -4.98 -7.79 20.50
C ASP A 223 -6.01 -7.27 19.48
N HIS A 224 -5.70 -6.22 18.73
CA HIS A 224 -6.70 -5.49 17.95
C HIS A 224 -6.46 -5.45 16.42
N VAL A 225 -5.24 -5.70 15.93
CA VAL A 225 -4.92 -5.51 14.50
C VAL A 225 -4.49 -6.82 13.82
N PHE A 226 -3.48 -7.49 14.33
CA PHE A 226 -2.95 -8.71 13.70
C PHE A 226 -3.97 -9.84 13.51
N PRO A 227 -4.98 -10.05 14.36
CA PRO A 227 -6.04 -11.04 14.09
C PRO A 227 -6.79 -10.79 12.78
N TRP A 228 -6.98 -9.53 12.40
CA TRP A 228 -7.62 -9.17 11.13
C TRP A 228 -6.71 -9.43 9.93
N TYR A 229 -5.40 -9.15 10.05
CA TYR A 229 -4.45 -9.47 8.97
C TYR A 229 -4.30 -10.98 8.78
N GLN A 230 -4.28 -11.76 9.85
CA GLN A 230 -4.30 -13.23 9.76
C GLN A 230 -5.52 -13.74 8.99
N GLU A 231 -6.70 -13.20 9.27
CA GLU A 231 -7.92 -13.58 8.56
C GLU A 231 -7.90 -13.11 7.10
N MET A 232 -7.38 -11.91 6.80
CA MET A 232 -7.23 -11.43 5.42
C MET A 232 -6.28 -12.32 4.63
N SER A 233 -5.09 -12.59 5.19
CA SER A 233 -4.09 -13.46 4.59
C SER A 233 -4.65 -14.85 4.31
N ARG A 234 -5.31 -15.47 5.30
CA ARG A 234 -5.96 -16.78 5.14
C ARG A 234 -6.93 -16.79 3.97
N ARG A 235 -7.79 -15.77 3.85
CA ARG A 235 -8.75 -15.66 2.73
C ARG A 235 -8.07 -15.43 1.39
N CYS A 236 -7.01 -14.62 1.33
CA CYS A 236 -6.21 -14.44 0.14
C CYS A 236 -5.61 -15.78 -0.33
N HIS A 237 -4.96 -16.50 0.57
CA HIS A 237 -4.30 -17.78 0.26
C HIS A 237 -5.31 -18.87 -0.14
N GLU A 238 -6.50 -18.93 0.45
CA GLU A 238 -7.57 -19.84 0.03
C GLU A 238 -8.03 -19.61 -1.42
N LYS A 239 -7.82 -18.41 -1.95
CA LYS A 239 -8.15 -18.03 -3.31
C LYS A 239 -6.92 -17.95 -4.23
N ASP A 240 -5.77 -18.51 -3.81
CA ASP A 240 -4.47 -18.44 -4.52
C ASP A 240 -4.05 -17.01 -4.87
N ARG A 241 -4.21 -16.09 -3.92
CA ARG A 241 -3.81 -14.69 -4.04
C ARG A 241 -2.74 -14.36 -3.02
N LEU A 242 -1.79 -13.50 -3.40
CA LEU A 242 -0.79 -12.99 -2.48
C LEU A 242 -1.40 -11.95 -1.53
N PHE A 243 -0.86 -11.90 -0.31
CA PHE A 243 -1.19 -10.90 0.68
C PHE A 243 0.03 -10.01 0.94
N LEU A 244 -0.04 -8.77 0.48
CA LEU A 244 1.02 -7.77 0.59
C LEU A 244 0.70 -6.76 1.68
N MET A 245 1.73 -6.23 2.32
CA MET A 245 1.60 -5.17 3.31
C MET A 245 2.51 -4.00 2.99
N HIS A 246 1.95 -2.78 3.09
CA HIS A 246 2.70 -1.53 3.15
C HIS A 246 2.61 -0.96 4.55
N SER A 247 3.76 -0.63 5.11
CA SER A 247 3.88 0.17 6.32
C SER A 247 5.23 0.87 6.34
N ASP A 248 5.21 2.17 6.48
CA ASP A 248 6.43 2.95 6.73
C ASP A 248 6.93 2.76 8.16
N GLY A 249 8.16 3.24 8.42
CA GLY A 249 8.75 3.33 9.73
C GLY A 249 9.58 2.12 10.19
N ASP A 250 9.98 2.13 11.46
CA ASP A 250 10.77 1.05 12.06
C ASP A 250 9.87 -0.08 12.56
N LEU A 251 9.76 -1.13 11.75
CA LEU A 251 8.92 -2.30 11.99
C LEU A 251 9.60 -3.43 12.78
N LYS A 252 10.87 -3.26 13.22
CA LYS A 252 11.65 -4.37 13.82
C LYS A 252 10.92 -5.10 14.94
N GLU A 253 10.25 -4.36 15.84
CA GLU A 253 9.52 -4.96 16.97
C GLU A 253 8.25 -5.72 16.55
N LEU A 254 7.72 -5.48 15.34
CA LEU A 254 6.49 -6.07 14.82
C LEU A 254 6.73 -7.14 13.76
N MET A 255 7.99 -7.32 13.28
CA MET A 255 8.27 -8.20 12.14
C MET A 255 7.83 -9.64 12.34
N GLU A 256 8.04 -10.19 13.54
CA GLU A 256 7.59 -11.56 13.83
C GLU A 256 6.06 -11.68 13.76
N ASP A 257 5.34 -10.68 14.24
CA ASP A 257 3.87 -10.65 14.19
C ASP A 257 3.37 -10.46 12.75
N ILE A 258 4.04 -9.61 11.95
CA ILE A 258 3.74 -9.40 10.53
C ILE A 258 3.92 -10.71 9.75
N ILE A 259 5.05 -11.38 9.91
CA ILE A 259 5.35 -12.66 9.25
C ILE A 259 4.34 -13.74 9.67
N ASN A 260 4.05 -13.84 10.98
CA ASN A 260 3.10 -14.80 11.52
C ASN A 260 1.64 -14.49 11.11
N SER A 261 1.36 -13.26 10.65
CA SER A 261 0.07 -12.92 10.07
C SER A 261 -0.11 -13.41 8.63
N GLY A 262 0.94 -14.03 8.04
CA GLY A 262 0.89 -14.59 6.71
C GLY A 262 1.09 -13.57 5.59
N VAL A 263 1.78 -12.47 5.87
CA VAL A 263 2.19 -11.49 4.84
C VAL A 263 3.25 -12.12 3.95
N ASP A 264 2.99 -12.19 2.65
CA ASP A 264 3.92 -12.74 1.65
C ASP A 264 5.00 -11.72 1.25
N VAL A 265 4.61 -10.43 1.19
CA VAL A 265 5.46 -9.35 0.67
C VAL A 265 5.31 -8.10 1.55
N ILE A 266 6.44 -7.53 2.01
CA ILE A 266 6.47 -6.28 2.77
C ILE A 266 7.06 -5.14 1.94
N GLN A 267 6.47 -3.95 2.02
CA GLN A 267 6.88 -2.73 1.33
C GLN A 267 6.53 -1.48 2.18
N PRO A 268 7.39 -0.49 2.23
CA PRO A 268 8.80 -0.54 1.87
C PRO A 268 9.65 -1.07 3.03
N ILE A 269 10.92 -1.30 2.77
CA ILE A 269 11.90 -1.27 3.86
C ILE A 269 12.39 0.17 3.93
N ASP A 270 11.82 0.93 4.87
CA ASP A 270 12.02 2.39 4.96
C ASP A 270 13.52 2.74 5.10
N PRO A 271 14.14 3.35 4.06
CA PRO A 271 15.58 3.62 4.06
C PRO A 271 16.01 4.67 5.09
N THR A 272 15.07 5.36 5.74
CA THR A 272 15.39 6.37 6.76
C THR A 272 15.66 5.75 8.13
N CYS A 273 15.20 4.53 8.38
CA CYS A 273 15.34 3.85 9.67
C CYS A 273 15.77 2.38 9.58
N LEU A 274 15.77 1.75 8.39
CA LEU A 274 16.11 0.35 8.20
C LEU A 274 17.17 0.17 7.11
N ASP A 275 18.19 -0.66 7.37
CA ASP A 275 19.12 -1.14 6.35
C ASP A 275 18.52 -2.37 5.67
N ILE A 276 18.26 -2.29 4.36
CA ILE A 276 17.62 -3.37 3.60
C ILE A 276 18.51 -4.62 3.47
N VAL A 277 19.84 -4.46 3.49
CA VAL A 277 20.77 -5.60 3.42
C VAL A 277 20.72 -6.40 4.72
N GLU A 278 20.78 -5.71 5.87
CA GLU A 278 20.58 -6.33 7.17
C GLU A 278 19.19 -6.96 7.27
N PHE A 279 18.16 -6.25 6.81
CA PHE A 279 16.79 -6.77 6.82
C PHE A 279 16.64 -8.04 5.96
N LYS A 280 17.26 -8.08 4.78
CA LYS A 280 17.29 -9.28 3.93
C LYS A 280 17.99 -10.46 4.62
N GLN A 281 19.07 -10.21 5.35
CA GLN A 281 19.76 -11.25 6.10
C GLN A 281 18.93 -11.80 7.26
N MET A 282 18.11 -10.96 7.90
CA MET A 282 17.30 -11.36 9.06
C MET A 282 15.98 -12.05 8.67
N TYR A 283 15.33 -11.61 7.59
CA TYR A 283 13.95 -12.00 7.29
C TYR A 283 13.74 -12.46 5.84
N GLY A 284 14.73 -12.30 4.97
CA GLY A 284 14.56 -12.47 3.52
C GLY A 284 14.39 -13.92 3.05
N ASP A 285 14.41 -14.89 3.93
CA ASP A 285 14.01 -16.28 3.71
C ASP A 285 12.58 -16.60 4.18
N ARG A 286 11.89 -15.59 4.76
CA ARG A 286 10.57 -15.74 5.39
C ARG A 286 9.53 -14.75 4.85
N ILE A 287 9.98 -13.63 4.29
CA ILE A 287 9.11 -12.59 3.71
C ILE A 287 9.79 -11.96 2.50
N CYS A 288 9.06 -11.80 1.41
CA CYS A 288 9.56 -11.08 0.23
C CYS A 288 9.59 -9.57 0.51
N ILE A 289 10.61 -8.89 -0.02
CA ILE A 289 10.92 -7.49 0.28
C ILE A 289 10.77 -6.64 -0.97
N VAL A 290 10.14 -5.46 -0.84
CA VAL A 290 10.07 -4.46 -1.90
C VAL A 290 10.76 -3.18 -1.48
N GLY A 291 11.56 -2.61 -2.38
CA GLY A 291 12.21 -1.30 -2.18
C GLY A 291 13.69 -1.35 -2.56
N ASN A 292 14.54 -0.43 -2.09
CA ASN A 292 14.24 0.74 -1.30
C ASN A 292 15.11 1.93 -1.77
N VAL A 293 14.92 2.31 -3.04
CA VAL A 293 15.58 3.53 -3.52
C VAL A 293 14.97 4.72 -2.79
N ALA A 294 15.78 5.39 -1.95
CA ALA A 294 15.32 6.48 -1.11
C ALA A 294 14.63 7.58 -1.93
N ASN A 295 13.47 8.04 -1.48
CA ASN A 295 12.71 9.10 -2.15
C ASN A 295 13.51 10.40 -2.25
N GLU A 296 14.36 10.71 -1.25
CA GLU A 296 15.27 11.86 -1.31
C GLU A 296 16.30 11.72 -2.46
N LEU A 297 16.76 10.51 -2.77
CA LEU A 297 17.62 10.28 -3.92
C LEU A 297 16.87 10.51 -5.25
N LEU A 298 15.59 10.10 -5.31
CA LEU A 298 14.74 10.39 -6.48
C LEU A 298 14.45 11.89 -6.64
N ARG A 299 14.40 12.63 -5.53
CA ARG A 299 14.16 14.08 -5.50
C ARG A 299 15.39 14.90 -5.86
N SER A 300 16.50 14.63 -5.18
CA SER A 300 17.68 15.53 -5.15
C SER A 300 18.90 14.97 -5.84
N GLY A 301 18.97 13.64 -5.99
CA GLY A 301 20.10 12.94 -6.62
C GLY A 301 20.23 13.17 -8.12
N THR A 302 21.25 12.55 -8.67
CA THR A 302 21.51 12.46 -10.11
C THR A 302 21.14 11.07 -10.64
N PRO A 303 20.85 10.92 -11.95
CA PRO A 303 20.61 9.60 -12.55
C PRO A 303 21.73 8.59 -12.31
N ALA A 304 22.99 9.03 -12.28
CA ALA A 304 24.15 8.17 -12.03
C ALA A 304 24.18 7.64 -10.58
N GLU A 305 23.82 8.47 -9.59
CA GLU A 305 23.73 8.05 -8.20
C GLU A 305 22.56 7.05 -8.01
N VAL A 306 21.41 7.28 -8.67
CA VAL A 306 20.28 6.34 -8.67
C VAL A 306 20.68 5.02 -9.31
N GLU A 307 21.33 5.02 -10.49
CA GLU A 307 21.83 3.80 -11.14
C GLU A 307 22.81 3.04 -10.23
N SER A 308 23.72 3.76 -9.57
CA SER A 308 24.68 3.16 -8.62
C SER A 308 23.95 2.49 -7.45
N ARG A 309 22.92 3.13 -6.87
CA ARG A 309 22.13 2.56 -5.79
C ARG A 309 21.37 1.32 -6.25
N VAL A 310 20.76 1.34 -7.44
CA VAL A 310 20.08 0.18 -8.01
C VAL A 310 21.04 -0.99 -8.19
N LYS A 311 22.25 -0.75 -8.73
CA LYS A 311 23.27 -1.81 -8.87
C LYS A 311 23.62 -2.42 -7.51
N GLU A 312 23.81 -1.60 -6.49
CA GLU A 312 24.07 -2.09 -5.12
C GLU A 312 22.93 -2.97 -4.59
N LEU A 313 21.67 -2.54 -4.77
CA LEU A 313 20.50 -3.30 -4.34
C LEU A 313 20.40 -4.63 -5.09
N LEU A 314 20.61 -4.63 -6.39
CA LEU A 314 20.61 -5.83 -7.21
C LEU A 314 21.71 -6.80 -6.79
N ASP A 315 22.91 -6.31 -6.52
CA ASP A 315 24.07 -7.12 -6.11
C ASP A 315 23.86 -7.77 -4.72
N LYS A 316 23.38 -6.98 -3.75
CA LYS A 316 23.34 -7.39 -2.34
C LYS A 316 22.02 -8.00 -1.87
N VAL A 317 20.90 -7.65 -2.52
CA VAL A 317 19.55 -8.01 -2.02
C VAL A 317 18.82 -8.99 -2.95
N ALA A 318 19.03 -8.89 -4.25
CA ALA A 318 18.30 -9.71 -5.21
C ALA A 318 18.71 -11.19 -5.26
N PRO A 319 19.97 -11.61 -5.07
CA PRO A 319 20.34 -13.02 -5.15
C PRO A 319 19.51 -13.91 -4.24
N GLY A 320 19.05 -15.05 -4.79
CA GLY A 320 18.19 -16.01 -4.09
C GLY A 320 16.70 -15.65 -4.13
N GLY A 321 16.28 -14.68 -4.95
CA GLY A 321 14.87 -14.26 -5.03
C GLY A 321 14.38 -13.50 -3.79
N GLY A 322 13.05 -13.44 -3.58
CA GLY A 322 12.46 -12.76 -2.42
C GLY A 322 12.68 -11.24 -2.40
N TYR A 323 12.84 -10.63 -3.59
CA TYR A 323 13.08 -9.19 -3.72
C TYR A 323 12.47 -8.60 -5.00
N CYS A 324 11.74 -7.51 -4.84
CA CYS A 324 11.30 -6.64 -5.93
C CYS A 324 11.93 -5.26 -5.76
N LEU A 325 12.40 -4.65 -6.85
CA LEU A 325 12.98 -3.31 -6.78
C LEU A 325 11.89 -2.24 -6.88
N GLY A 326 11.94 -1.26 -5.99
CA GLY A 326 11.08 -0.10 -5.97
C GLY A 326 11.68 1.07 -5.20
N SER A 327 10.91 2.12 -5.07
CA SER A 327 11.23 3.27 -4.23
C SER A 327 11.13 2.92 -2.73
N GLY A 328 11.59 3.86 -1.90
CA GLY A 328 11.50 3.72 -0.44
C GLY A 328 10.11 4.05 0.14
N ASN A 329 9.11 4.28 -0.70
CA ASN A 329 7.71 4.46 -0.36
C ASN A 329 6.83 4.37 -1.62
N SER A 330 6.61 5.46 -2.32
CA SER A 330 5.94 5.63 -3.61
C SER A 330 6.75 6.60 -4.46
N VAL A 331 6.42 6.76 -5.74
CA VAL A 331 7.04 7.77 -6.61
C VAL A 331 6.13 9.00 -6.68
N PRO A 332 6.39 10.06 -5.88
CA PRO A 332 5.56 11.26 -5.82
C PRO A 332 5.81 12.23 -6.96
N ASP A 333 4.98 13.27 -7.06
CA ASP A 333 5.04 14.33 -8.09
C ASP A 333 6.34 15.13 -8.08
N TRP A 334 6.99 15.25 -6.92
CA TRP A 334 8.27 15.95 -6.75
C TRP A 334 9.51 15.08 -7.04
N ALA A 335 9.35 13.79 -7.35
CA ALA A 335 10.44 12.96 -7.87
C ALA A 335 10.84 13.44 -9.26
N LYS A 336 12.15 13.56 -9.52
CA LYS A 336 12.63 13.89 -10.86
C LYS A 336 12.36 12.74 -11.82
N PHE A 337 11.76 13.05 -12.97
CA PHE A 337 11.45 12.04 -13.98
C PHE A 337 12.71 11.29 -14.46
N GLU A 338 13.83 12.00 -14.67
CA GLU A 338 15.10 11.38 -15.06
C GLU A 338 15.62 10.40 -14.00
N ASN A 339 15.39 10.64 -12.71
CA ASN A 339 15.79 9.75 -11.62
C ASN A 339 14.89 8.52 -11.54
N TYR A 340 13.56 8.67 -11.70
CA TYR A 340 12.65 7.54 -11.86
C TYR A 340 13.06 6.68 -13.08
N MET A 341 13.37 7.29 -14.21
CA MET A 341 13.81 6.57 -15.40
C MET A 341 15.15 5.88 -15.19
N ALA A 342 16.08 6.47 -14.43
CA ALA A 342 17.35 5.84 -14.07
C ALA A 342 17.11 4.59 -13.20
N MET A 343 16.26 4.66 -12.18
CA MET A 343 15.86 3.54 -11.34
C MET A 343 15.28 2.40 -12.18
N ARG A 344 14.24 2.72 -12.96
CA ARG A 344 13.58 1.75 -13.84
C ARG A 344 14.55 1.11 -14.85
N ASN A 345 15.31 1.95 -15.58
CA ASN A 345 16.19 1.46 -16.64
C ASN A 345 17.35 0.63 -16.10
N ALA A 346 17.93 1.01 -14.97
CA ALA A 346 18.98 0.24 -14.31
C ALA A 346 18.46 -1.13 -13.85
N THR A 347 17.25 -1.19 -13.29
CA THR A 347 16.63 -2.46 -12.91
C THR A 347 16.45 -3.38 -14.12
N LEU A 348 15.89 -2.87 -15.19
CA LEU A 348 15.70 -3.64 -16.43
C LEU A 348 17.01 -4.07 -17.09
N LYS A 349 18.07 -3.26 -16.98
CA LYS A 349 19.36 -3.53 -17.59
C LYS A 349 20.18 -4.56 -16.82
N TYR A 350 20.19 -4.47 -15.50
CA TYR A 350 21.08 -5.25 -14.63
C TYR A 350 20.35 -6.33 -13.80
N GLY A 351 19.03 -6.31 -13.78
CA GLY A 351 18.22 -7.18 -12.92
C GLY A 351 17.89 -8.56 -13.51
N THR A 352 18.50 -8.97 -14.63
CA THR A 352 18.32 -10.33 -15.18
C THR A 352 19.06 -11.34 -14.32
N TYR A 353 18.40 -12.41 -13.93
CA TYR A 353 19.01 -13.49 -13.17
C TYR A 353 19.79 -14.45 -14.08
N PRO A 354 20.93 -15.03 -13.62
CA PRO A 354 21.60 -14.69 -12.36
C PRO A 354 22.18 -13.28 -12.38
N ILE A 355 22.08 -12.56 -11.27
CA ILE A 355 22.55 -11.17 -11.18
C ILE A 355 24.08 -11.12 -11.42
N GLN A 356 24.50 -10.21 -12.29
CA GLN A 356 25.90 -9.94 -12.60
C GLN A 356 26.09 -8.41 -12.71
N ILE A 357 26.74 -7.83 -11.71
CA ILE A 357 27.04 -6.40 -11.66
C ILE A 357 28.54 -6.22 -11.92
N ASP A 358 28.86 -5.61 -13.07
CA ASP A 358 30.25 -5.24 -13.43
C ASP A 358 30.66 -3.90 -12.80
#